data_d21de9ffbe30b5059a753fa62eda4378
#
_entry.id   d21de9ffbe30b5059a753fa62eda4378
#
_cell.length_a   1.000
_cell.length_b   1.000
_cell.length_c   1.000
_cell.angle_alpha   90.00
_cell.angle_beta   90.00
_cell.angle_gamma   90.00
#
_symmetry.space_group_name_H-M   'P 1'
#
loop_
_entity.id
_entity.type
_entity.pdbx_description
1 polymer ?
#
loop_
_entity_poly.entity_id
_entity_poly.type
_entity_poly.pdbx_seq_one_letter_code
_entity_poly.pdbx_strand_id
1 'polypeptide(L)'
;MRKPSLKLSFSDMVGDFPYHTAIYTNTADIFELEHLLQALPDVAFHVLAHSHFGFNLVKLEQYPNLILYPSFDPLTSRKVLEKIDFYLDINPFDEVDHITETIHQLGLPIFSFEGTNHDQTGQNQVFKNDQVDQMVKAVRDYIDTIER
;
A
#
# COMPACT_ATOMS: atom_id res chain seq x y z
N MET A 1 -24.52 -11.01 -1.18
CA MET A 1 -23.73 -12.24 -1.31
C MET A 1 -22.95 -12.25 -2.63
N ARG A 2 -21.73 -12.65 -2.54
CA ARG A 2 -20.90 -12.73 -3.75
C ARG A 2 -21.12 -14.04 -4.46
N LYS A 3 -21.12 -13.99 -5.78
CA LYS A 3 -21.33 -15.14 -6.62
C LYS A 3 -20.01 -15.89 -6.80
N PRO A 4 -19.96 -17.18 -6.55
CA PRO A 4 -18.75 -17.95 -6.80
C PRO A 4 -18.39 -17.89 -8.29
N SER A 5 -17.11 -17.87 -8.58
CA SER A 5 -16.61 -17.92 -9.94
C SER A 5 -15.27 -18.65 -9.94
N LEU A 6 -14.82 -19.04 -11.11
CA LEU A 6 -13.51 -19.65 -11.25
C LEU A 6 -12.41 -18.70 -10.85
N LYS A 7 -12.70 -17.40 -10.90
CA LYS A 7 -11.77 -16.35 -10.56
C LYS A 7 -12.41 -15.54 -9.45
N LEU A 8 -11.73 -15.47 -8.31
CA LEU A 8 -12.25 -14.72 -7.17
C LEU A 8 -12.41 -13.25 -7.54
N SER A 9 -13.46 -12.62 -7.00
CA SER A 9 -13.59 -11.17 -7.11
C SER A 9 -12.50 -10.49 -6.31
N PHE A 10 -12.28 -9.21 -6.57
CA PHE A 10 -11.31 -8.44 -5.80
C PHE A 10 -11.62 -8.49 -4.30
N SER A 11 -12.89 -8.32 -3.93
CA SER A 11 -13.30 -8.35 -2.53
C SER A 11 -13.04 -9.70 -1.87
N ASP A 12 -13.22 -10.78 -2.63
CA ASP A 12 -12.96 -12.13 -2.10
C ASP A 12 -11.47 -12.36 -1.85
N MET A 13 -10.62 -11.79 -2.72
CA MET A 13 -9.17 -11.96 -2.60
C MET A 13 -8.59 -11.21 -1.41
N VAL A 14 -9.16 -10.05 -1.08
CA VAL A 14 -8.61 -9.20 -0.02
C VAL A 14 -9.31 -9.36 1.32
N GLY A 15 -10.39 -10.17 1.38
CA GLY A 15 -11.15 -10.35 2.61
C GLY A 15 -11.94 -9.11 2.98
N ASP A 16 -12.28 -9.00 4.25
CA ASP A 16 -13.16 -7.94 4.75
C ASP A 16 -12.41 -6.91 5.59
N PHE A 17 -11.24 -6.49 5.15
CA PHE A 17 -10.50 -5.45 5.84
C PHE A 17 -11.25 -4.12 5.75
N PRO A 18 -11.35 -3.38 6.87
CA PRO A 18 -12.05 -2.10 6.85
C PRO A 18 -11.29 -0.99 6.14
N TYR A 19 -9.98 -1.10 6.03
CA TYR A 19 -9.15 -0.07 5.41
C TYR A 19 -8.17 -0.69 4.44
N HIS A 20 -7.75 0.10 3.44
CA HIS A 20 -6.87 -0.39 2.38
C HIS A 20 -5.81 0.65 2.05
N THR A 21 -4.60 0.18 1.79
CA THR A 21 -3.52 1.01 1.28
C THR A 21 -2.83 0.28 0.14
N ALA A 22 -1.98 0.99 -0.59
CA ALA A 22 -1.23 0.40 -1.69
C ALA A 22 0.22 0.83 -1.65
N ILE A 23 1.08 0.00 -2.21
CA ILE A 23 2.50 0.26 -2.40
C ILE A 23 2.86 -0.26 -3.78
N TYR A 24 3.30 0.62 -4.67
CA TYR A 24 3.85 0.21 -5.96
C TYR A 24 5.36 0.12 -5.80
N THR A 25 5.94 -1.01 -6.16
CA THR A 25 7.35 -1.27 -5.87
C THR A 25 8.05 -1.94 -7.04
N ASN A 26 9.36 -1.77 -7.08
CA ASN A 26 10.25 -2.47 -8.00
C ASN A 26 11.31 -3.29 -7.24
N THR A 27 11.06 -3.57 -5.96
CA THR A 27 12.00 -4.30 -5.12
C THR A 27 11.25 -5.19 -4.14
N ALA A 28 11.95 -6.21 -3.62
CA ALA A 28 11.45 -7.04 -2.53
C ALA A 28 11.76 -6.45 -1.15
N ASP A 29 12.52 -5.36 -1.09
CA ASP A 29 13.00 -4.76 0.16
C ASP A 29 12.27 -3.44 0.43
N ILE A 30 10.97 -3.53 0.66
CA ILE A 30 10.13 -2.37 0.96
C ILE A 30 10.44 -1.91 2.39
N PHE A 31 10.74 -0.62 2.55
CA PHE A 31 11.21 -0.06 3.81
C PHE A 31 10.15 -0.15 4.90
N GLU A 32 10.50 -0.78 6.03
CA GLU A 32 9.65 -0.92 7.23
C GLU A 32 8.31 -1.62 7.00
N LEU A 33 8.18 -2.40 5.92
CA LEU A 33 6.91 -3.04 5.61
C LEU A 33 6.42 -3.97 6.70
N GLU A 34 7.29 -4.83 7.23
CA GLU A 34 6.86 -5.79 8.24
C GLU A 34 6.36 -5.09 9.51
N HIS A 35 7.05 -4.04 9.94
CA HIS A 35 6.63 -3.26 11.10
C HIS A 35 5.22 -2.69 10.87
N LEU A 36 4.99 -2.14 9.67
CA LEU A 36 3.70 -1.54 9.34
C LEU A 36 2.59 -2.59 9.28
N LEU A 37 2.87 -3.76 8.72
CA LEU A 37 1.90 -4.86 8.68
C LEU A 37 1.47 -5.27 10.09
N GLN A 38 2.42 -5.36 11.01
CA GLN A 38 2.13 -5.74 12.39
C GLN A 38 1.38 -4.66 13.14
N ALA A 39 1.70 -3.39 12.88
CA ALA A 39 1.11 -2.26 13.60
C ALA A 39 -0.28 -1.90 13.09
N LEU A 40 -0.62 -2.29 11.86
CA LEU A 40 -1.87 -1.93 11.20
C LEU A 40 -2.61 -3.17 10.71
N PRO A 41 -2.99 -4.08 11.61
CA PRO A 41 -3.57 -5.37 11.21
C PRO A 41 -4.95 -5.26 10.56
N ASP A 42 -5.63 -4.14 10.73
CA ASP A 42 -6.94 -3.89 10.12
C ASP A 42 -6.85 -3.20 8.77
N VAL A 43 -5.64 -2.97 8.28
CA VAL A 43 -5.40 -2.36 6.97
C VAL A 43 -4.89 -3.43 6.01
N ALA A 44 -5.53 -3.56 4.86
CA ALA A 44 -5.06 -4.44 3.79
C ALA A 44 -3.99 -3.70 2.99
N PHE A 45 -2.80 -4.30 2.89
CA PHE A 45 -1.68 -3.73 2.16
C PHE A 45 -1.61 -4.39 0.78
N HIS A 46 -1.95 -3.64 -0.24
CA HIS A 46 -1.89 -4.09 -1.64
C HIS A 46 -0.55 -3.70 -2.23
N VAL A 47 0.28 -4.67 -2.54
CA VAL A 47 1.63 -4.43 -3.07
C VAL A 47 1.68 -4.87 -4.53
N LEU A 48 1.96 -3.94 -5.43
CA LEU A 48 1.90 -4.16 -6.87
C LEU A 48 3.28 -3.98 -7.49
N ALA A 49 3.65 -4.90 -8.37
CA ALA A 49 4.92 -4.81 -9.09
C ALA A 49 4.75 -5.30 -10.52
N HIS A 50 5.60 -4.80 -11.43
CA HIS A 50 5.58 -5.21 -12.84
C HIS A 50 6.29 -6.55 -13.08
N SER A 51 6.89 -7.12 -12.04
CA SER A 51 7.62 -8.38 -12.14
C SER A 51 7.26 -9.29 -10.97
N HIS A 52 7.92 -10.44 -10.90
CA HIS A 52 7.75 -11.36 -9.77
C HIS A 52 8.42 -10.80 -8.52
N PHE A 53 7.90 -11.18 -7.37
CA PHE A 53 8.46 -10.76 -6.09
C PHE A 53 9.58 -11.69 -5.64
N GLY A 54 10.60 -11.11 -5.00
CA GLY A 54 11.66 -11.87 -4.40
C GLY A 54 11.25 -12.50 -3.07
N PHE A 55 12.08 -13.42 -2.58
CA PHE A 55 11.78 -14.19 -1.39
C PHE A 55 11.53 -13.33 -0.15
N ASN A 56 12.30 -12.24 0.00
CA ASN A 56 12.15 -11.38 1.18
C ASN A 56 10.74 -10.80 1.32
N LEU A 57 10.07 -10.60 0.20
CA LEU A 57 8.69 -10.08 0.22
C LEU A 57 7.68 -11.22 0.31
N VAL A 58 7.92 -12.31 -0.43
CA VAL A 58 6.99 -13.44 -0.45
C VAL A 58 6.84 -14.05 0.95
N LYS A 59 7.92 -14.14 1.72
CA LYS A 59 7.84 -14.70 3.08
C LYS A 59 6.94 -13.90 4.01
N LEU A 60 6.67 -12.64 3.70
CA LEU A 60 5.77 -11.81 4.50
C LEU A 60 4.29 -12.11 4.23
N GLU A 61 3.98 -12.96 3.24
CA GLU A 61 2.60 -13.36 2.99
C GLU A 61 1.97 -14.13 4.14
N GLN A 62 2.76 -14.54 5.14
CA GLN A 62 2.21 -15.08 6.38
C GLN A 62 1.31 -14.07 7.10
N TYR A 63 1.50 -12.77 6.86
CA TYR A 63 0.61 -11.75 7.42
C TYR A 63 -0.66 -11.69 6.58
N PRO A 64 -1.84 -11.90 7.19
CA PRO A 64 -3.09 -11.97 6.42
C PRO A 64 -3.47 -10.66 5.74
N ASN A 65 -2.90 -9.55 6.19
CA ASN A 65 -3.20 -8.24 5.61
C ASN A 65 -2.23 -7.81 4.50
N LEU A 66 -1.37 -8.73 4.02
CA LEU A 66 -0.50 -8.45 2.86
C LEU A 66 -1.04 -9.19 1.64
N ILE A 67 -1.30 -8.45 0.57
CA ILE A 67 -1.75 -9.00 -0.70
C ILE A 67 -0.77 -8.59 -1.79
N LEU A 68 -0.17 -9.57 -2.47
CA LEU A 68 0.82 -9.33 -3.50
C LEU A 68 0.22 -9.49 -4.91
N TYR A 69 0.55 -8.55 -5.79
CA TYR A 69 0.11 -8.55 -7.18
C TYR A 69 1.33 -8.53 -8.09
N PRO A 70 1.94 -9.69 -8.38
CA PRO A 70 3.08 -9.73 -9.31
C PRO A 70 2.60 -9.53 -10.73
N SER A 71 3.40 -8.82 -11.53
CA SER A 71 3.09 -8.60 -12.96
C SER A 71 1.65 -8.11 -13.15
N PHE A 72 1.24 -7.11 -12.38
CA PHE A 72 -0.14 -6.65 -12.39
C PHE A 72 -0.51 -6.04 -13.74
N ASP A 73 -1.79 -6.13 -14.10
CA ASP A 73 -2.32 -5.51 -15.31
C ASP A 73 -3.02 -4.18 -14.98
N PRO A 74 -3.32 -3.35 -16.00
CA PRO A 74 -3.93 -2.04 -15.75
C PRO A 74 -5.30 -2.12 -15.06
N LEU A 75 -6.07 -3.18 -15.31
CA LEU A 75 -7.38 -3.32 -14.68
C LEU A 75 -7.24 -3.59 -13.19
N THR A 76 -6.30 -4.44 -12.80
CA THR A 76 -6.01 -4.71 -11.40
C THR A 76 -5.56 -3.44 -10.69
N SER A 77 -4.65 -2.68 -11.31
CA SER A 77 -4.19 -1.42 -10.75
C SER A 77 -5.35 -0.46 -10.50
N ARG A 78 -6.25 -0.32 -11.49
CA ARG A 78 -7.39 0.57 -11.34
C ARG A 78 -8.30 0.14 -10.18
N LYS A 79 -8.56 -1.16 -10.06
CA LYS A 79 -9.41 -1.66 -8.98
C LYS A 79 -8.80 -1.40 -7.61
N VAL A 80 -7.49 -1.57 -7.48
CA VAL A 80 -6.80 -1.27 -6.23
C VAL A 80 -6.91 0.21 -5.92
N LEU A 81 -6.63 1.08 -6.89
CA LEU A 81 -6.68 2.52 -6.68
C LEU A 81 -8.08 3.02 -6.31
N GLU A 82 -9.12 2.36 -6.79
CA GLU A 82 -10.49 2.69 -6.41
C GLU A 82 -10.83 2.28 -4.98
N LYS A 83 -10.06 1.35 -4.41
CA LYS A 83 -10.36 0.77 -3.11
C LYS A 83 -9.58 1.42 -1.97
N ILE A 84 -8.40 1.97 -2.23
CA ILE A 84 -7.50 2.42 -1.16
C ILE A 84 -8.00 3.70 -0.50
N ASP A 85 -7.63 3.84 0.76
CA ASP A 85 -7.96 5.01 1.58
C ASP A 85 -6.77 5.97 1.68
N PHE A 86 -5.56 5.47 1.51
CA PHE A 86 -4.32 6.25 1.53
C PHE A 86 -3.24 5.46 0.80
N TYR A 87 -2.10 6.10 0.56
CA TYR A 87 -0.99 5.47 -0.13
C TYR A 87 0.28 5.53 0.73
N LEU A 88 1.09 4.48 0.66
CA LEU A 88 2.39 4.43 1.36
C LEU A 88 3.51 4.49 0.33
N ASP A 89 4.23 5.61 0.34
CA ASP A 89 5.38 5.83 -0.54
C ASP A 89 6.65 5.39 0.21
N ILE A 90 6.84 4.08 0.28
CA ILE A 90 7.92 3.45 1.05
C ILE A 90 8.81 2.55 0.21
N ASN A 91 8.71 2.65 -1.11
CA ASN A 91 9.61 1.99 -2.03
C ASN A 91 10.95 2.76 -2.05
N PRO A 92 12.08 2.14 -1.70
CA PRO A 92 13.34 2.87 -1.53
C PRO A 92 14.07 3.24 -2.83
N PHE A 93 13.57 2.76 -3.97
CA PHE A 93 14.17 3.03 -5.27
C PHE A 93 13.26 3.94 -6.09
N ASP A 94 13.50 4.01 -7.40
CA ASP A 94 12.76 4.88 -8.28
C ASP A 94 11.26 4.62 -8.21
N GLU A 95 10.50 5.67 -8.35
CA GLU A 95 9.05 5.61 -8.32
C GLU A 95 8.52 4.77 -9.49
N VAL A 96 7.49 3.96 -9.21
CA VAL A 96 6.85 3.13 -10.23
C VAL A 96 5.65 3.88 -10.82
N ASP A 97 5.64 4.01 -12.16
CA ASP A 97 4.49 4.54 -12.93
C ASP A 97 4.03 5.94 -12.50
N HIS A 98 4.93 6.75 -11.95
CA HIS A 98 4.59 8.10 -11.45
C HIS A 98 3.39 8.05 -10.50
N ILE A 99 3.38 7.07 -9.62
CA ILE A 99 2.22 6.78 -8.79
C ILE A 99 1.87 7.93 -7.84
N THR A 100 2.86 8.68 -7.33
CA THR A 100 2.55 9.77 -6.39
C THR A 100 1.70 10.83 -7.06
N GLU A 101 1.97 11.16 -8.32
CA GLU A 101 1.15 12.12 -9.06
C GLU A 101 -0.28 11.62 -9.20
N THR A 102 -0.44 10.33 -9.54
CA THR A 102 -1.76 9.73 -9.67
C THR A 102 -2.53 9.80 -8.36
N ILE A 103 -1.88 9.49 -7.24
CA ILE A 103 -2.53 9.54 -5.92
C ILE A 103 -2.91 10.96 -5.55
N HIS A 104 -2.05 11.94 -5.85
CA HIS A 104 -2.39 13.34 -5.59
C HIS A 104 -3.64 13.76 -6.38
N GLN A 105 -3.76 13.30 -7.63
CA GLN A 105 -4.93 13.59 -8.46
C GLN A 105 -6.20 12.96 -7.89
N LEU A 106 -6.07 11.83 -7.19
CA LEU A 106 -7.19 11.19 -6.53
C LEU A 106 -7.58 11.87 -5.22
N GLY A 107 -6.76 12.79 -4.74
CA GLY A 107 -7.03 13.50 -3.48
C GLY A 107 -6.79 12.69 -2.23
N LEU A 108 -5.99 11.62 -2.32
CA LEU A 108 -5.70 10.77 -1.17
C LEU A 108 -4.38 11.17 -0.52
N PRO A 109 -4.27 11.02 0.81
CA PRO A 109 -3.01 11.32 1.49
C PRO A 109 -1.96 10.26 1.19
N ILE A 110 -0.69 10.70 1.22
CA ILE A 110 0.46 9.82 1.06
C ILE A 110 1.36 9.99 2.26
N PHE A 111 1.77 8.86 2.85
CA PHE A 111 2.73 8.84 3.95
C PHE A 111 4.03 8.23 3.46
N SER A 112 5.15 8.87 3.75
CA SER A 112 6.45 8.40 3.29
C SER A 112 7.52 8.67 4.35
N PHE A 113 8.70 8.07 4.16
CA PHE A 113 9.89 8.36 4.95
C PHE A 113 10.81 9.27 4.14
N GLU A 114 11.72 9.95 4.81
CA GLU A 114 12.68 10.81 4.12
C GLU A 114 13.45 10.05 3.04
N GLY A 115 13.81 8.80 3.34
CA GLY A 115 14.58 7.98 2.39
C GLY A 115 13.77 7.35 1.27
N THR A 116 12.44 7.46 1.32
CA THR A 116 11.57 6.84 0.31
C THR A 116 10.61 7.83 -0.34
N ASN A 117 10.69 9.09 0.00
CA ASN A 117 9.75 10.09 -0.49
C ASN A 117 10.05 10.44 -1.95
N HIS A 118 9.05 10.25 -2.82
CA HIS A 118 9.16 10.55 -4.24
C HIS A 118 8.42 11.83 -4.64
N ASP A 119 7.82 12.51 -3.67
CA ASP A 119 7.07 13.73 -3.94
C ASP A 119 7.97 14.96 -3.75
N GLN A 120 8.04 15.80 -4.78
CA GLN A 120 8.82 17.04 -4.73
C GLN A 120 7.94 18.27 -4.53
N THR A 121 6.63 18.08 -4.40
CA THR A 121 5.68 19.19 -4.24
C THR A 121 5.40 19.55 -2.80
N GLY A 122 5.83 18.70 -1.85
CA GLY A 122 5.58 18.90 -0.44
C GLY A 122 4.21 18.45 0.03
N GLN A 123 3.48 17.69 -0.79
CA GLN A 123 2.14 17.22 -0.41
C GLN A 123 2.15 15.98 0.47
N ASN A 124 3.21 15.17 0.38
CA ASN A 124 3.32 13.96 1.19
C ASN A 124 3.58 14.31 2.66
N GLN A 125 3.07 13.47 3.57
CA GLN A 125 3.46 13.52 4.97
C GLN A 125 4.73 12.69 5.13
N VAL A 126 5.84 13.35 5.42
CA VAL A 126 7.16 12.73 5.41
C VAL A 126 7.69 12.59 6.84
N PHE A 127 8.15 11.40 7.18
CA PHE A 127 8.68 11.07 8.50
C PHE A 127 10.15 10.71 8.40
N LYS A 128 10.89 10.90 9.46
CA LYS A 128 12.29 10.46 9.51
C LYS A 128 12.34 8.94 9.41
N ASN A 129 13.45 8.43 8.86
CA ASN A 129 13.57 6.99 8.60
C ASN A 129 13.44 6.13 9.87
N ASP A 130 13.77 6.68 11.04
CA ASP A 130 13.69 5.96 12.31
C ASP A 130 12.41 6.24 13.10
N GLN A 131 11.43 6.88 12.47
CA GLN A 131 10.20 7.29 13.14
C GLN A 131 8.97 6.57 12.60
N VAL A 132 9.07 5.26 12.39
CA VAL A 132 7.95 4.46 11.87
C VAL A 132 6.74 4.52 12.80
N ASP A 133 6.96 4.59 14.11
CA ASP A 133 5.83 4.66 15.05
C ASP A 133 5.06 5.96 14.93
N GLN A 134 5.73 7.05 14.57
CA GLN A 134 5.05 8.32 14.30
C GLN A 134 4.22 8.25 13.03
N MET A 135 4.72 7.55 12.00
CA MET A 135 3.94 7.31 10.80
C MET A 135 2.70 6.48 11.13
N VAL A 136 2.85 5.42 11.92
CA VAL A 136 1.71 4.59 12.34
C VAL A 136 0.66 5.44 13.03
N LYS A 137 1.08 6.33 13.93
CA LYS A 137 0.15 7.21 14.64
C LYS A 137 -0.58 8.12 13.66
N ALA A 138 0.14 8.71 12.69
CA ALA A 138 -0.46 9.58 11.71
C ALA A 138 -1.48 8.84 10.83
N VAL A 139 -1.16 7.60 10.44
CA VAL A 139 -2.10 6.77 9.69
C VAL A 139 -3.34 6.47 10.52
N ARG A 140 -3.16 6.11 11.79
CA ARG A 140 -4.28 5.86 12.69
C ARG A 140 -5.16 7.08 12.85
N ASP A 141 -4.56 8.25 13.04
CA ASP A 141 -5.33 9.50 13.17
C ASP A 141 -6.14 9.76 11.91
N TYR A 142 -5.56 9.51 10.74
CA TYR A 142 -6.28 9.67 9.47
C TYR A 142 -7.43 8.68 9.35
N ILE A 143 -7.17 7.40 9.64
CA ILE A 143 -8.18 6.34 9.58
C ILE A 143 -9.38 6.70 10.46
N ASP A 144 -9.13 7.25 11.65
CA ASP A 144 -10.19 7.61 12.58
C ASP A 144 -11.10 8.70 12.03
N THR A 145 -10.68 9.43 10.98
CA THR A 145 -11.53 10.44 10.34
C THR A 145 -12.43 9.82 9.26
N ILE A 146 -12.21 8.57 8.89
CA ILE A 146 -12.99 7.92 7.83
C ILE A 146 -14.19 7.22 8.43
N GLU A 147 -15.37 7.49 7.88
CA GLU A 147 -16.60 6.79 8.29
C GLU A 147 -16.74 5.50 7.49
N ARG A 148 -17.01 4.40 8.20
CA ARG A 148 -17.19 3.09 7.59
C ARG A 148 -18.47 2.44 8.08
#